data_32ba0e202285e1cd1990b2257dac1838
#
_entry.id   32ba0e202285e1cd1990b2257dac1838
#
_cell.length_a   1.000
_cell.length_b   1.000
_cell.length_c   1.000
_cell.angle_alpha   90.00
_cell.angle_beta   90.00
_cell.angle_gamma   90.00
#
_symmetry.space_group_name_H-M   'P 1'
#
loop_
_entity.id
_entity.type
_entity.pdbx_description
1 polymer ?
#
loop_
_entity_poly.entity_id
_entity_poly.type
_entity_poly.pdbx_seq_one_letter_code
_entity_poly.pdbx_strand_id
1 'polypeptide(L)'
;LKKNIEYEKDYSKKVEILCAITLTGLVFKEYEDNYDFGRKELKKIIDIFFDKDGFPITRNPNDLIKFSKYLILIKECIRDSQKYVPDYLDDIIDKNLNCINSILTPNHQLPLFNGSTNFQLEEFYHYVLQLGYKFGKPKLNIGNFQIIKNKKNTIYFDVGEAPKKKFSSEYQAGPLSFEYFIESK
;
A
#
# COMPACT_ATOMS: atom_id res chain seq x y z
N LEU A 1 -7.41 -4.81 -22.22
CA LEU A 1 -6.75 -4.87 -20.90
C LEU A 1 -6.64 -6.31 -20.38
N LYS A 2 -7.74 -7.08 -20.25
CA LYS A 2 -7.72 -8.47 -19.75
C LYS A 2 -6.66 -9.36 -20.42
N LYS A 3 -6.62 -9.38 -21.77
CA LYS A 3 -5.69 -10.22 -22.54
C LYS A 3 -4.20 -9.91 -22.33
N ASN A 4 -3.89 -8.70 -21.91
CA ASN A 4 -2.51 -8.21 -21.83
C ASN A 4 -1.98 -8.14 -20.38
N ILE A 5 -2.81 -8.37 -19.38
CA ILE A 5 -2.40 -8.25 -17.97
C ILE A 5 -1.34 -9.27 -17.57
N GLU A 6 -1.34 -10.45 -18.20
CA GLU A 6 -0.35 -11.49 -17.92
C GLU A 6 1.06 -11.09 -18.38
N TYR A 7 1.16 -10.25 -19.41
CA TYR A 7 2.42 -9.75 -19.96
C TYR A 7 2.98 -8.55 -19.19
N GLU A 8 2.16 -7.88 -18.37
CA GLU A 8 2.65 -6.79 -17.53
C GLU A 8 3.56 -7.36 -16.43
N LYS A 9 4.78 -6.83 -16.32
CA LYS A 9 5.78 -7.26 -15.35
C LYS A 9 5.78 -6.42 -14.09
N ASP A 10 5.31 -5.18 -14.20
CA ASP A 10 5.23 -4.25 -13.10
C ASP A 10 3.97 -4.52 -12.27
N TYR A 11 4.15 -4.97 -11.04
CA TYR A 11 3.04 -5.28 -10.13
C TYR A 11 2.22 -4.05 -9.74
N SER A 12 2.84 -2.88 -9.66
CA SER A 12 2.14 -1.63 -9.40
C SER A 12 1.14 -1.33 -10.53
N LYS A 13 1.58 -1.43 -11.78
CA LYS A 13 0.71 -1.29 -12.94
C LYS A 13 -0.36 -2.38 -13.03
N LYS A 14 -0.03 -3.63 -12.63
CA LYS A 14 -1.03 -4.69 -12.57
C LYS A 14 -2.19 -4.35 -11.64
N VAL A 15 -1.90 -3.85 -10.44
CA VAL A 15 -2.95 -3.45 -9.50
C VAL A 15 -3.81 -2.34 -10.10
N GLU A 16 -3.21 -1.32 -10.68
CA GLU A 16 -3.92 -0.23 -11.34
C GLU A 16 -4.85 -0.73 -12.48
N ILE A 17 -4.34 -1.61 -13.34
CA ILE A 17 -5.12 -2.22 -14.41
C ILE A 17 -6.28 -3.07 -13.84
N LEU A 18 -6.03 -3.86 -12.79
CA LEU A 18 -7.07 -4.68 -12.16
C LEU A 18 -8.13 -3.83 -11.47
N CYS A 19 -7.74 -2.72 -10.87
CA CYS A 19 -8.68 -1.75 -10.35
C CYS A 19 -9.60 -1.23 -11.45
N ALA A 20 -9.03 -0.77 -12.57
CA ALA A 20 -9.80 -0.28 -13.70
C ALA A 20 -10.72 -1.36 -14.30
N ILE A 21 -10.27 -2.61 -14.41
CA ILE A 21 -11.08 -3.74 -14.87
C ILE A 21 -12.24 -4.00 -13.90
N THR A 22 -11.97 -4.02 -12.58
CA THR A 22 -13.00 -4.26 -11.57
C THR A 22 -14.06 -3.16 -11.60
N LEU A 23 -13.65 -1.90 -11.67
CA LEU A 23 -14.55 -0.76 -11.74
C LEU A 23 -15.39 -0.76 -13.02
N THR A 24 -14.80 -1.12 -14.17
CA THR A 24 -15.57 -1.25 -15.43
C THR A 24 -16.70 -2.28 -15.29
N GLY A 25 -16.46 -3.40 -14.60
CA GLY A 25 -17.48 -4.42 -14.36
C GLY A 25 -18.54 -4.02 -13.34
N LEU A 26 -18.28 -3.01 -12.50
CA LEU A 26 -19.29 -2.44 -11.60
C LEU A 26 -20.19 -1.41 -12.30
N VAL A 27 -19.64 -0.65 -13.23
CA VAL A 27 -20.34 0.48 -13.88
C VAL A 27 -21.11 0.05 -15.13
N PHE A 28 -20.54 -0.84 -15.95
CA PHE A 28 -21.10 -1.21 -17.25
C PHE A 28 -21.62 -2.65 -17.24
N LYS A 29 -22.92 -2.84 -17.45
CA LYS A 29 -23.57 -4.16 -17.46
C LYS A 29 -22.99 -5.10 -18.52
N GLU A 30 -22.60 -4.57 -19.67
CA GLU A 30 -21.99 -5.32 -20.78
C GLU A 30 -20.65 -5.97 -20.38
N TYR A 31 -20.03 -5.48 -19.30
CA TYR A 31 -18.72 -5.93 -18.81
C TYR A 31 -18.79 -6.53 -17.40
N GLU A 32 -19.94 -7.02 -16.96
CA GLU A 32 -20.11 -7.55 -15.60
C GLU A 32 -19.07 -8.64 -15.26
N ASP A 33 -18.69 -9.48 -16.22
CA ASP A 33 -17.62 -10.47 -16.06
C ASP A 33 -16.25 -9.86 -15.64
N ASN A 34 -16.06 -8.56 -15.90
CA ASN A 34 -14.84 -7.87 -15.49
C ASN A 34 -14.75 -7.73 -13.98
N TYR A 35 -15.88 -7.58 -13.29
CA TYR A 35 -15.91 -7.48 -11.84
C TYR A 35 -15.35 -8.76 -11.19
N ASP A 36 -15.86 -9.92 -11.56
CA ASP A 36 -15.41 -11.19 -10.98
C ASP A 36 -13.96 -11.51 -11.35
N PHE A 37 -13.59 -11.27 -12.60
CA PHE A 37 -12.20 -11.43 -13.05
C PHE A 37 -11.27 -10.51 -12.27
N GLY A 38 -11.55 -9.20 -12.23
CA GLY A 38 -10.71 -8.21 -11.60
C GLY A 38 -10.51 -8.49 -10.11
N ARG A 39 -11.61 -8.77 -9.39
CA ARG A 39 -11.60 -9.12 -7.97
C ARG A 39 -10.75 -10.37 -7.67
N LYS A 40 -10.89 -11.43 -8.48
CA LYS A 40 -10.14 -12.67 -8.32
C LYS A 40 -8.64 -12.47 -8.56
N GLU A 41 -8.28 -11.78 -9.63
CA GLU A 41 -6.87 -11.52 -9.94
C GLU A 41 -6.24 -10.51 -8.96
N LEU A 42 -7.00 -9.52 -8.49
CA LEU A 42 -6.55 -8.59 -7.46
C LEU A 42 -6.18 -9.33 -6.17
N LYS A 43 -7.01 -10.28 -5.71
CA LYS A 43 -6.69 -11.11 -4.55
C LYS A 43 -5.34 -11.83 -4.71
N LYS A 44 -5.09 -12.45 -5.87
CA LYS A 44 -3.81 -13.12 -6.13
C LYS A 44 -2.61 -12.15 -6.07
N ILE A 45 -2.79 -10.94 -6.61
CA ILE A 45 -1.72 -9.94 -6.55
C ILE A 45 -1.47 -9.49 -5.11
N ILE A 46 -2.51 -9.26 -4.32
CA ILE A 46 -2.39 -8.90 -2.91
C ILE A 46 -1.59 -9.97 -2.16
N ASP A 47 -1.91 -11.24 -2.35
CA ASP A 47 -1.23 -12.36 -1.67
C ASP A 47 0.27 -12.49 -2.06
N ILE A 48 0.68 -11.93 -3.20
CA ILE A 48 2.07 -11.98 -3.69
C ILE A 48 2.84 -10.70 -3.32
N PHE A 49 2.16 -9.56 -3.30
CA PHE A 49 2.79 -8.24 -3.25
C PHE A 49 2.96 -7.69 -1.84
N PHE A 50 2.16 -8.16 -0.90
CA PHE A 50 2.23 -7.73 0.49
C PHE A 50 2.77 -8.83 1.40
N ASP A 51 3.50 -8.43 2.42
CA ASP A 51 3.89 -9.33 3.49
C ASP A 51 2.72 -9.60 4.45
N LYS A 52 2.95 -10.41 5.48
CA LYS A 52 1.94 -10.77 6.49
C LYS A 52 1.35 -9.58 7.25
N ASP A 53 2.12 -8.50 7.39
CA ASP A 53 1.72 -7.27 8.07
C ASP A 53 1.06 -6.26 7.12
N GLY A 54 1.02 -6.53 5.82
CA GLY A 54 0.47 -5.66 4.80
C GLY A 54 1.45 -4.61 4.26
N PHE A 55 2.76 -4.84 4.45
CA PHE A 55 3.77 -3.97 3.86
C PHE A 55 4.14 -4.47 2.44
N PRO A 56 4.32 -3.58 1.45
CA PRO A 56 4.73 -3.99 0.10
C PRO A 56 6.09 -4.68 0.10
N ILE A 57 6.22 -5.77 -0.65
CA ILE A 57 7.50 -6.51 -0.78
C ILE A 57 8.58 -5.67 -1.47
N THR A 58 8.20 -4.67 -2.26
CA THR A 58 9.13 -3.67 -2.83
C THR A 58 9.90 -2.90 -1.76
N ARG A 59 9.33 -2.83 -0.56
CA ARG A 59 9.81 -2.05 0.58
C ARG A 59 9.87 -0.54 0.32
N ASN A 60 9.19 -0.08 -0.74
CA ASN A 60 9.01 1.33 -1.04
C ASN A 60 7.81 1.87 -0.24
N PRO A 61 8.01 2.83 0.70
CA PRO A 61 6.93 3.41 1.47
C PRO A 61 5.82 4.08 0.64
N ASN A 62 6.15 4.64 -0.53
CA ASN A 62 5.15 5.26 -1.40
C ASN A 62 4.14 4.26 -1.95
N ASP A 63 4.53 2.99 -2.10
CA ASP A 63 3.62 1.94 -2.56
C ASP A 63 2.46 1.73 -1.57
N LEU A 64 2.69 1.91 -0.26
CA LEU A 64 1.61 1.83 0.73
C LEU A 64 0.49 2.83 0.43
N ILE A 65 0.85 4.07 0.13
CA ILE A 65 -0.14 5.11 -0.16
C ILE A 65 -0.85 4.84 -1.47
N LYS A 66 -0.07 4.51 -2.50
CA LYS A 66 -0.59 4.24 -3.85
C LYS A 66 -1.60 3.09 -3.83
N PHE A 67 -1.23 1.96 -3.21
CA PHE A 67 -2.11 0.79 -3.16
C PHE A 67 -3.30 0.99 -2.23
N SER A 68 -3.11 1.64 -1.08
CA SER A 68 -4.22 1.96 -0.20
C SER A 68 -5.29 2.79 -0.91
N LYS A 69 -4.91 3.79 -1.71
CA LYS A 69 -5.86 4.58 -2.51
C LYS A 69 -6.69 3.69 -3.46
N TYR A 70 -6.03 2.80 -4.20
CA TYR A 70 -6.74 1.92 -5.13
C TYR A 70 -7.65 0.91 -4.43
N LEU A 71 -7.17 0.29 -3.36
CA LEU A 71 -7.93 -0.71 -2.61
C LEU A 71 -9.16 -0.08 -1.93
N ILE A 72 -8.98 1.10 -1.33
CA ILE A 72 -10.09 1.86 -0.74
C ILE A 72 -11.10 2.24 -1.83
N LEU A 73 -10.64 2.79 -2.96
CA LEU A 73 -11.53 3.15 -4.08
C LEU A 73 -12.37 1.96 -4.54
N ILE A 74 -11.75 0.80 -4.77
CA ILE A 74 -12.47 -0.42 -5.18
C ILE A 74 -13.51 -0.81 -4.12
N LYS A 75 -13.11 -0.86 -2.84
CA LYS A 75 -14.00 -1.24 -1.76
C LYS A 75 -15.21 -0.32 -1.68
N GLU A 76 -15.00 1.00 -1.74
CA GLU A 76 -16.08 1.97 -1.70
C GLU A 76 -17.04 1.81 -2.90
N CYS A 77 -16.50 1.66 -4.11
CA CYS A 77 -17.33 1.43 -5.31
C CYS A 77 -18.12 0.10 -5.23
N ILE A 78 -17.56 -0.97 -4.66
CA ILE A 78 -18.28 -2.23 -4.44
C ILE A 78 -19.43 -1.99 -3.46
N ARG A 79 -19.17 -1.29 -2.36
CA ARG A 79 -20.18 -0.96 -1.34
C ARG A 79 -21.30 -0.10 -1.93
N ASP A 80 -20.95 0.94 -2.68
CA ASP A 80 -21.92 1.84 -3.30
C ASP A 80 -22.78 1.13 -4.38
N SER A 81 -22.20 0.10 -5.01
CA SER A 81 -22.93 -0.79 -5.93
C SER A 81 -23.81 -1.82 -5.22
N GLN A 82 -23.91 -1.77 -3.90
CA GLN A 82 -24.68 -2.71 -3.06
C GLN A 82 -24.26 -4.18 -3.25
N LYS A 83 -23.03 -4.43 -3.69
CA LYS A 83 -22.45 -5.77 -3.79
C LYS A 83 -21.72 -6.14 -2.49
N TYR A 84 -21.56 -7.43 -2.26
CA TYR A 84 -20.79 -7.92 -1.12
C TYR A 84 -19.31 -7.49 -1.25
N VAL A 85 -18.81 -6.82 -0.23
CA VAL A 85 -17.39 -6.45 -0.12
C VAL A 85 -16.61 -7.66 0.38
N PRO A 86 -15.61 -8.16 -0.37
CA PRO A 86 -14.82 -9.30 0.08
C PRO A 86 -13.97 -8.98 1.32
N ASP A 87 -13.94 -9.86 2.32
CA ASP A 87 -13.24 -9.68 3.59
C ASP A 87 -11.74 -9.38 3.43
N TYR A 88 -11.11 -9.92 2.38
CA TYR A 88 -9.69 -9.66 2.12
C TYR A 88 -9.38 -8.20 1.81
N LEU A 89 -10.36 -7.42 1.30
CA LEU A 89 -10.18 -5.98 1.08
C LEU A 89 -10.14 -5.23 2.40
N ASP A 90 -11.00 -5.59 3.35
CA ASP A 90 -10.98 -5.00 4.69
C ASP A 90 -9.66 -5.31 5.39
N ASP A 91 -9.24 -6.58 5.39
CA ASP A 91 -8.01 -7.04 6.04
C ASP A 91 -6.77 -6.32 5.48
N ILE A 92 -6.63 -6.24 4.15
CA ILE A 92 -5.43 -5.60 3.56
C ILE A 92 -5.44 -4.08 3.73
N ILE A 93 -6.60 -3.42 3.64
CA ILE A 93 -6.71 -1.97 3.86
C ILE A 93 -6.32 -1.63 5.30
N ASP A 94 -6.87 -2.35 6.29
CA ASP A 94 -6.54 -2.14 7.70
C ASP A 94 -5.04 -2.35 7.96
N LYS A 95 -4.45 -3.39 7.39
CA LYS A 95 -3.01 -3.64 7.48
C LYS A 95 -2.19 -2.52 6.84
N ASN A 96 -2.55 -2.08 5.64
CA ASN A 96 -1.84 -0.98 4.97
C ASN A 96 -1.91 0.32 5.79
N LEU A 97 -3.08 0.68 6.32
CA LEU A 97 -3.25 1.86 7.16
C LEU A 97 -2.42 1.77 8.46
N ASN A 98 -2.34 0.57 9.06
CA ASN A 98 -1.46 0.33 10.20
C ASN A 98 0.03 0.49 9.83
N CYS A 99 0.45 0.00 8.67
CA CYS A 99 1.80 0.17 8.16
C CYS A 99 2.12 1.66 7.98
N ILE A 100 1.24 2.41 7.33
CA ILE A 100 1.39 3.86 7.11
C ILE A 100 1.59 4.56 8.45
N ASN A 101 0.69 4.33 9.43
CA ASN A 101 0.80 4.95 10.75
C ASN A 101 2.09 4.60 11.50
N SER A 102 2.61 3.38 11.26
CA SER A 102 3.83 2.90 11.92
C SER A 102 5.09 3.59 11.40
N ILE A 103 5.15 3.84 10.08
CA ILE A 103 6.36 4.41 9.45
C ILE A 103 6.33 5.92 9.32
N LEU A 104 5.27 6.58 9.76
CA LEU A 104 5.21 8.05 9.72
C LEU A 104 6.34 8.68 10.54
N THR A 105 7.05 9.58 9.89
CA THR A 105 8.06 10.40 10.55
C THR A 105 7.41 11.42 11.49
N PRO A 106 8.16 12.03 12.42
CA PRO A 106 7.64 13.10 13.28
C PRO A 106 7.03 14.28 12.51
N ASN A 107 7.50 14.51 11.29
CA ASN A 107 7.00 15.58 10.41
C ASN A 107 5.81 15.13 9.54
N HIS A 108 5.17 13.99 9.86
CA HIS A 108 4.06 13.41 9.09
C HIS A 108 4.40 13.15 7.61
N GLN A 109 5.63 12.74 7.34
CA GLN A 109 6.09 12.32 6.02
C GLN A 109 6.42 10.83 6.02
N LEU A 110 6.64 10.25 4.84
CA LEU A 110 7.19 8.90 4.71
C LEU A 110 8.72 8.96 4.74
N PRO A 111 9.39 7.94 5.30
CA PRO A 111 10.84 7.82 5.19
C PRO A 111 11.25 7.57 3.72
N LEU A 112 12.44 8.07 3.34
CA LEU A 112 12.91 8.07 1.94
C LEU A 112 13.70 6.80 1.59
N PHE A 113 13.18 5.63 1.94
CA PHE A 113 13.82 4.36 1.62
C PHE A 113 13.33 3.81 0.27
N ASN A 114 14.20 3.06 -0.40
CA ASN A 114 13.86 2.16 -1.51
C ASN A 114 13.02 2.82 -2.62
N GLY A 115 13.42 4.02 -3.05
CA GLY A 115 12.74 4.76 -4.10
C GLY A 115 11.59 5.63 -3.63
N SER A 116 11.34 5.69 -2.31
CA SER A 116 10.35 6.63 -1.76
C SER A 116 10.77 8.07 -2.02
N THR A 117 9.79 8.91 -2.29
CA THR A 117 9.94 10.36 -2.49
C THR A 117 9.03 11.11 -1.54
N ASN A 118 9.27 12.39 -1.36
CA ASN A 118 8.37 13.23 -0.57
C ASN A 118 6.96 13.21 -1.17
N PHE A 119 6.02 12.75 -0.37
CA PHE A 119 4.62 12.65 -0.74
C PHE A 119 3.78 13.50 0.22
N GLN A 120 2.87 14.31 -0.33
CA GLN A 120 1.93 15.08 0.49
C GLN A 120 0.86 14.14 1.04
N LEU A 121 1.02 13.73 2.30
CA LEU A 121 0.14 12.78 2.97
C LEU A 121 -1.15 13.41 3.49
N GLU A 122 -1.20 14.72 3.63
CA GLU A 122 -2.32 15.43 4.23
C GLU A 122 -3.65 15.16 3.51
N GLU A 123 -3.64 15.26 2.18
CA GLU A 123 -4.83 14.94 1.37
C GLU A 123 -5.27 13.48 1.53
N PHE A 124 -4.30 12.55 1.57
CA PHE A 124 -4.59 11.13 1.79
C PHE A 124 -5.21 10.90 3.17
N TYR A 125 -4.67 11.53 4.22
CA TYR A 125 -5.22 11.44 5.57
C TYR A 125 -6.65 11.94 5.63
N HIS A 126 -6.92 13.13 5.08
CA HIS A 126 -8.27 13.67 5.02
C HIS A 126 -9.23 12.76 4.28
N TYR A 127 -8.83 12.23 3.13
CA TYR A 127 -9.62 11.28 2.36
C TYR A 127 -9.98 10.03 3.17
N VAL A 128 -9.00 9.41 3.81
CA VAL A 128 -9.19 8.19 4.62
C VAL A 128 -10.14 8.44 5.80
N LEU A 129 -9.92 9.54 6.52
CA LEU A 129 -10.75 9.89 7.69
C LEU A 129 -12.18 10.26 7.30
N GLN A 130 -12.38 10.97 6.19
CA GLN A 130 -13.73 11.30 5.67
C GLN A 130 -14.55 10.04 5.33
N LEU A 131 -13.90 8.99 4.87
CA LEU A 131 -14.54 7.70 4.59
C LEU A 131 -14.77 6.85 5.85
N GLY A 132 -14.35 7.33 7.03
CA GLY A 132 -14.54 6.64 8.30
C GLY A 132 -13.49 5.57 8.63
N TYR A 133 -12.42 5.47 7.85
CA TYR A 133 -11.32 4.56 8.16
C TYR A 133 -10.51 5.06 9.36
N LYS A 134 -9.84 4.13 10.03
CA LYS A 134 -9.01 4.43 11.20
C LYS A 134 -7.60 3.92 10.99
N PHE A 135 -6.63 4.70 11.41
CA PHE A 135 -5.25 4.25 11.53
C PHE A 135 -5.10 3.46 12.82
N GLY A 136 -4.58 2.25 12.73
CA GLY A 136 -4.36 1.41 13.92
C GLY A 136 -3.16 1.86 14.75
N LYS A 137 -2.83 1.10 15.79
CA LYS A 137 -1.69 1.42 16.66
C LYS A 137 -0.37 1.20 15.92
N PRO A 138 0.57 2.17 15.98
CA PRO A 138 1.85 2.03 15.33
C PRO A 138 2.69 0.90 15.93
N LYS A 139 3.41 0.18 15.08
CA LYS A 139 4.36 -0.87 15.45
C LYS A 139 5.80 -0.35 15.28
N LEU A 140 6.73 -0.81 16.11
CA LEU A 140 8.15 -0.45 16.01
C LEU A 140 8.94 -1.34 15.04
N ASN A 141 8.35 -2.45 14.61
CA ASN A 141 8.90 -3.35 13.59
C ASN A 141 7.81 -3.61 12.55
N ILE A 142 8.04 -3.17 11.32
CA ILE A 142 7.08 -3.29 10.23
C ILE A 142 7.79 -3.26 8.87
N GLY A 143 7.42 -4.12 7.93
CA GLY A 143 7.99 -4.14 6.58
C GLY A 143 9.51 -4.29 6.53
N ASN A 144 10.10 -4.98 7.52
CA ASN A 144 11.54 -5.06 7.74
C ASN A 144 12.22 -3.71 8.05
N PHE A 145 11.47 -2.73 8.50
CA PHE A 145 12.01 -1.53 9.15
C PHE A 145 11.95 -1.71 10.66
N GLN A 146 13.06 -1.37 11.32
CA GLN A 146 13.12 -1.23 12.76
C GLN A 146 13.08 0.25 13.12
N ILE A 147 12.14 0.61 14.00
CA ILE A 147 11.91 1.99 14.40
C ILE A 147 12.29 2.12 15.86
N ILE A 148 13.21 3.03 16.17
CA ILE A 148 13.60 3.37 17.53
C ILE A 148 13.10 4.79 17.80
N LYS A 149 12.17 4.92 18.73
CA LYS A 149 11.56 6.20 19.06
C LYS A 149 11.70 6.52 20.54
N ASN A 150 12.16 7.73 20.84
CA ASN A 150 12.13 8.33 22.15
C ASN A 150 11.43 9.70 22.11
N LYS A 151 11.43 10.45 23.22
CA LYS A 151 10.73 11.76 23.33
C LYS A 151 11.24 12.84 22.38
N LYS A 152 12.43 12.70 21.81
CA LYS A 152 13.08 13.75 21.02
C LYS A 152 13.57 13.25 19.65
N ASN A 153 13.75 11.95 19.52
CA ASN A 153 14.43 11.38 18.37
C ASN A 153 13.67 10.15 17.84
N THR A 154 13.63 10.03 16.54
CA THR A 154 13.14 8.82 15.88
C THR A 154 14.18 8.38 14.85
N ILE A 155 14.53 7.10 14.87
CA ILE A 155 15.44 6.49 13.91
C ILE A 155 14.70 5.36 13.22
N TYR A 156 14.79 5.34 11.91
CA TYR A 156 14.31 4.24 11.07
C TYR A 156 15.51 3.52 10.51
N PHE A 157 15.60 2.21 10.72
CA PHE A 157 16.61 1.34 10.11
C PHE A 157 15.97 0.43 9.09
N ASP A 158 16.56 0.34 7.93
CA ASP A 158 16.28 -0.69 6.95
C ASP A 158 17.08 -1.96 7.33
N VAL A 159 16.41 -2.95 7.94
CA VAL A 159 17.03 -4.19 8.41
C VAL A 159 16.65 -5.40 7.56
N GLY A 160 15.97 -5.18 6.44
CA GLY A 160 15.48 -6.27 5.61
C GLY A 160 16.46 -6.71 4.54
N GLU A 161 16.23 -7.91 4.04
CA GLU A 161 16.91 -8.42 2.86
C GLU A 161 16.46 -7.67 1.60
N ALA A 162 17.31 -7.66 0.56
CA ALA A 162 16.94 -7.10 -0.74
C ALA A 162 15.70 -7.83 -1.31
N PRO A 163 14.72 -7.10 -1.86
CA PRO A 163 13.59 -7.70 -2.53
C PRO A 163 14.04 -8.61 -3.68
N LYS A 164 13.26 -9.66 -3.96
CA LYS A 164 13.50 -10.49 -5.15
C LYS A 164 13.53 -9.63 -6.42
N LYS A 165 14.32 -10.01 -7.42
CA LYS A 165 14.54 -9.25 -8.68
C LYS A 165 13.27 -8.65 -9.29
N LYS A 166 12.15 -9.36 -9.26
CA LYS A 166 10.87 -8.89 -9.81
C LYS A 166 10.20 -7.75 -9.02
N PHE A 167 10.70 -7.44 -7.81
CA PHE A 167 10.19 -6.40 -6.93
C PHE A 167 11.25 -5.35 -6.57
N SER A 168 12.41 -5.39 -7.22
CA SER A 168 13.57 -4.57 -6.85
C SER A 168 13.88 -3.45 -7.85
N SER A 169 12.94 -3.08 -8.72
CA SER A 169 13.16 -2.05 -9.75
C SER A 169 13.58 -0.70 -9.17
N GLU A 170 13.06 -0.35 -8.02
CA GLU A 170 13.35 0.92 -7.32
C GLU A 170 14.20 0.74 -6.06
N TYR A 171 14.58 -0.51 -5.77
CA TYR A 171 15.36 -0.81 -4.57
C TYR A 171 16.76 -0.19 -4.66
N GLN A 172 17.04 0.67 -3.71
CA GLN A 172 18.35 1.28 -3.53
C GLN A 172 19.12 0.42 -2.54
N ALA A 173 20.13 -0.30 -3.01
CA ALA A 173 20.91 -1.26 -2.23
C ALA A 173 21.59 -0.59 -1.01
N GLY A 174 20.86 -0.40 0.04
CA GLY A 174 21.26 0.23 1.28
C GLY A 174 20.94 -0.62 2.50
N PRO A 175 21.43 -1.90 2.60
CA PRO A 175 21.20 -2.67 3.81
C PRO A 175 21.79 -1.91 5.00
N LEU A 176 21.02 -1.83 6.09
CA LEU A 176 21.32 -1.03 7.28
C LEU A 176 21.35 0.48 7.05
N SER A 177 20.83 0.97 5.94
CA SER A 177 20.56 2.41 5.80
C SER A 177 19.61 2.89 6.90
N PHE A 178 19.77 4.12 7.34
CA PHE A 178 18.93 4.69 8.37
C PHE A 178 18.57 6.15 8.07
N GLU A 179 17.44 6.56 8.61
CA GLU A 179 17.04 7.97 8.68
C GLU A 179 16.86 8.38 10.14
N TYR A 180 17.33 9.56 10.45
CA TYR A 180 17.30 10.11 11.79
C TYR A 180 16.53 11.43 11.82
N PHE A 181 15.53 11.51 12.68
CA PHE A 181 14.68 12.68 12.87
C PHE A 181 14.80 13.19 14.29
N ILE A 182 14.98 14.50 14.40
CA ILE A 182 14.94 15.22 15.68
C ILE A 182 13.62 15.99 15.72
N GLU A 183 12.81 15.77 16.76
CA GLU A 183 11.64 16.62 17.00
C GLU A 183 12.13 18.01 17.42
N SER A 184 12.00 18.98 16.53
CA SER A 184 12.15 20.39 16.90
C SER A 184 10.97 20.78 17.80
N LYS A 185 11.28 21.43 18.95
CA LYS A 185 10.27 21.98 19.86
C LYS A 185 9.46 23.08 19.21
#